data_edb50d6b7c06ea05a8f06a5a9caf53a7
#
_entry.id   edb50d6b7c06ea05a8f06a5a9caf53a7
#
_cell.length_a   1.000
_cell.length_b   1.000
_cell.length_c   1.000
_cell.angle_alpha   90.00
_cell.angle_beta   90.00
_cell.angle_gamma   90.00
#
_symmetry.space_group_name_H-M   'P 1'
#
loop_
_entity.id
_entity.type
_entity.pdbx_description
1 polymer ?
#
loop_
_entity_poly.entity_id
_entity_poly.type
_entity_poly.pdbx_seq_one_letter_code
_entity_poly.pdbx_strand_id
1 'polypeptide(L)'
;MSIPKIIHQIWIGSKTPPTKLMDTWKNKHEKQGFEYIRWSEDEMKKRGFISQLQNKIDDMIEINGKADILRWELLYEYGGFFTDADSYCMEPITYLVEKYKAFAGYENEQVRNTGWCGNTDQYDDVLARTHPVIATGTMAFPPKHELPRLAIEWIKNNDINVDRTGKRAWRTVGPGLLTRLYHGQVWNDITILPSYLFLPIHVTGCAYNGREKIYANQEWGSTKQSYDSMNLVELPPHLKEPTDKVSILISSLNTKAIYIKDCLDSIKNQDGHIFFEIIWINDGSNEINTKILKQMLYEFENTTRFVKVIYSENEGNKGIGYTLNKGIEMCSNEIIIKMDSDDIMIPNRIQIQLDYMKRNPGIAICGGQIAMFRTVKEKVINVTHHPDISWEEYKQKRLHWFINHPTVCYRKSKVLEAGNYDKNLKHMAEDFELELRMLKTHGFIKNLPNVLLWYRVHPEQVTNGSKTKDKGGAHSQYWINIRNNMINKLIN
;
A
#
# COMPACT_ATOMS: atom_id res chain seq x y z
N MET A 1 19.50 -9.91 -17.63
CA MET A 1 19.06 -11.10 -16.86
C MET A 1 18.08 -10.65 -15.80
N SER A 2 17.11 -11.48 -15.41
CA SER A 2 16.15 -11.20 -14.35
C SER A 2 16.65 -11.75 -13.02
N ILE A 3 16.12 -11.24 -11.92
CA ILE A 3 16.36 -11.77 -10.57
C ILE A 3 15.64 -13.12 -10.47
N PRO A 4 16.33 -14.22 -10.13
CA PRO A 4 15.69 -15.52 -9.91
C PRO A 4 14.77 -15.50 -8.68
N LYS A 5 13.72 -16.31 -8.71
CA LYS A 5 12.80 -16.49 -7.56
C LYS A 5 13.45 -17.39 -6.49
N ILE A 6 14.54 -16.93 -5.90
CA ILE A 6 15.28 -17.60 -4.83
C ILE A 6 15.42 -16.64 -3.65
N ILE A 7 15.14 -17.11 -2.44
CA ILE A 7 15.37 -16.38 -1.20
C ILE A 7 16.48 -17.04 -0.42
N HIS A 8 17.50 -16.27 -0.07
CA HIS A 8 18.64 -16.72 0.72
C HIS A 8 18.60 -16.10 2.12
N GLN A 9 18.75 -16.94 3.14
CA GLN A 9 19.08 -16.53 4.51
C GLN A 9 20.28 -17.35 4.98
N ILE A 10 21.19 -16.74 5.74
CA ILE A 10 22.38 -17.39 6.26
C ILE A 10 22.25 -17.52 7.79
N TRP A 11 22.51 -18.73 8.31
CA TRP A 11 22.67 -18.96 9.73
C TRP A 11 23.78 -19.95 9.97
N ILE A 12 24.91 -19.48 10.45
CA ILE A 12 26.13 -20.24 10.71
C ILE A 12 26.55 -20.11 12.18
N GLY A 13 27.33 -21.07 12.67
CA GLY A 13 27.80 -21.12 14.05
C GLY A 13 26.82 -21.83 14.99
N SER A 14 27.13 -21.79 16.29
CA SER A 14 26.50 -22.65 17.31
C SER A 14 25.19 -22.14 17.91
N LYS A 15 24.79 -20.89 17.62
CA LYS A 15 23.52 -20.34 18.16
C LYS A 15 22.29 -20.91 17.49
N THR A 16 21.19 -21.05 18.25
CA THR A 16 19.91 -21.48 17.71
C THR A 16 19.38 -20.47 16.68
N PRO A 17 18.99 -20.91 15.48
CA PRO A 17 18.46 -20.02 14.46
C PRO A 17 17.10 -19.42 14.88
N PRO A 18 16.78 -18.17 14.48
CA PRO A 18 15.51 -17.54 14.72
C PRO A 18 14.45 -18.09 13.74
N THR A 19 14.12 -19.37 13.87
CA THR A 19 13.26 -20.10 12.91
C THR A 19 11.89 -19.45 12.75
N LYS A 20 11.32 -18.89 13.82
CA LYS A 20 10.03 -18.19 13.76
C LYS A 20 10.07 -17.02 12.76
N LEU A 21 11.16 -16.26 12.73
CA LEU A 21 11.34 -15.15 11.79
C LEU A 21 11.64 -15.68 10.37
N MET A 22 12.59 -16.60 10.27
CA MET A 22 13.02 -17.18 9.00
C MET A 22 11.88 -17.87 8.26
N ASP A 23 11.03 -18.62 8.96
CA ASP A 23 9.89 -19.33 8.38
C ASP A 23 8.82 -18.37 7.82
N THR A 24 8.76 -17.10 8.26
CA THR A 24 7.85 -16.12 7.65
C THR A 24 8.18 -15.88 6.17
N TRP A 25 9.46 -15.87 5.81
CA TRP A 25 9.92 -15.76 4.42
C TRP A 25 9.56 -16.98 3.60
N LYS A 26 9.85 -18.17 4.12
CA LYS A 26 9.50 -19.44 3.47
C LYS A 26 8.00 -19.52 3.20
N ASN A 27 7.18 -19.37 4.25
CA ASN A 27 5.75 -19.59 4.19
C ASN A 27 5.00 -18.62 3.25
N LYS A 28 5.47 -17.37 3.15
CA LYS A 28 4.84 -16.37 2.27
C LYS A 28 5.20 -16.56 0.80
N HIS A 29 6.34 -17.18 0.48
CA HIS A 29 6.87 -17.24 -0.89
C HIS A 29 6.76 -18.61 -1.54
N GLU A 30 6.65 -19.68 -0.76
CA GLU A 30 6.58 -21.05 -1.27
C GLU A 30 5.47 -21.23 -2.33
N LYS A 31 4.28 -20.67 -2.05
CA LYS A 31 3.13 -20.72 -2.98
C LYS A 31 3.27 -19.81 -4.20
N GLN A 32 4.31 -18.99 -4.27
CA GLN A 32 4.58 -18.04 -5.36
C GLN A 32 5.73 -18.51 -6.27
N GLY A 33 6.16 -19.75 -6.07
CA GLY A 33 7.21 -20.38 -6.89
C GLY A 33 8.61 -19.93 -6.54
N PHE A 34 8.84 -19.44 -5.32
CA PHE A 34 10.20 -19.16 -4.85
C PHE A 34 10.81 -20.41 -4.22
N GLU A 35 12.09 -20.65 -4.51
CA GLU A 35 12.93 -21.53 -3.72
C GLU A 35 13.42 -20.76 -2.49
N TYR A 36 13.24 -21.33 -1.28
CA TYR A 36 13.78 -20.77 -0.04
C TYR A 36 14.97 -21.60 0.43
N ILE A 37 16.12 -20.97 0.65
CA ILE A 37 17.35 -21.63 1.07
C ILE A 37 17.84 -21.01 2.36
N ARG A 38 17.87 -21.79 3.44
CA ARG A 38 18.58 -21.46 4.68
C ARG A 38 19.98 -22.02 4.61
N TRP A 39 20.96 -21.18 4.37
CA TRP A 39 22.37 -21.57 4.31
C TRP A 39 22.92 -21.79 5.72
N SER A 40 23.30 -23.02 6.01
CA SER A 40 24.10 -23.46 7.16
C SER A 40 25.30 -24.20 6.64
N GLU A 41 26.23 -24.57 7.53
CA GLU A 41 27.39 -25.39 7.17
C GLU A 41 26.95 -26.71 6.49
N ASP A 42 25.88 -27.34 7.01
CA ASP A 42 25.33 -28.58 6.45
C ASP A 42 24.69 -28.36 5.09
N GLU A 43 23.92 -27.28 4.89
CA GLU A 43 23.27 -26.98 3.60
C GLU A 43 24.32 -26.63 2.53
N MET A 44 25.36 -25.88 2.89
CA MET A 44 26.50 -25.63 1.98
C MET A 44 27.15 -26.93 1.54
N LYS A 45 27.45 -27.83 2.47
CA LYS A 45 28.02 -29.14 2.17
C LYS A 45 27.10 -29.99 1.30
N LYS A 46 25.80 -30.03 1.61
CA LYS A 46 24.80 -30.78 0.85
C LYS A 46 24.69 -30.30 -0.60
N ARG A 47 24.78 -29.00 -0.83
CA ARG A 47 24.73 -28.38 -2.16
C ARG A 47 26.09 -28.36 -2.87
N GLY A 48 27.15 -28.82 -2.23
CA GLY A 48 28.51 -28.76 -2.78
C GLY A 48 29.03 -27.34 -2.97
N PHE A 49 28.51 -26.37 -2.20
CA PHE A 49 28.97 -24.99 -2.24
C PHE A 49 30.30 -24.88 -1.50
N ILE A 50 31.33 -24.42 -2.19
CA ILE A 50 32.66 -24.18 -1.66
C ILE A 50 32.99 -22.71 -1.86
N SER A 51 33.19 -21.97 -0.76
CA SER A 51 33.55 -20.57 -0.85
C SER A 51 34.94 -20.38 -1.46
N GLN A 52 35.07 -19.52 -2.46
CA GLN A 52 36.37 -19.10 -2.99
C GLN A 52 37.10 -18.12 -2.05
N LEU A 53 36.40 -17.62 -1.05
CA LEU A 53 36.91 -16.71 0.00
C LEU A 53 37.03 -17.42 1.34
N GLN A 54 37.19 -18.76 1.38
CA GLN A 54 37.22 -19.52 2.62
C GLN A 54 38.31 -19.01 3.59
N ASN A 55 39.47 -18.66 3.08
CA ASN A 55 40.55 -18.06 3.90
C ASN A 55 40.11 -16.73 4.56
N LYS A 56 39.35 -15.89 3.84
CA LYS A 56 38.83 -14.64 4.39
C LYS A 56 37.74 -14.89 5.43
N ILE A 57 36.90 -15.92 5.23
CA ILE A 57 35.90 -16.36 6.20
C ILE A 57 36.55 -16.85 7.48
N ASP A 58 37.63 -17.66 7.34
CA ASP A 58 38.34 -18.19 8.47
C ASP A 58 39.05 -17.07 9.28
N ASP A 59 39.62 -16.09 8.58
CA ASP A 59 40.27 -14.93 9.17
C ASP A 59 39.32 -13.91 9.80
N MET A 60 38.03 -13.88 9.35
CA MET A 60 37.03 -12.93 9.85
C MET A 60 36.68 -13.22 11.32
N ILE A 61 36.85 -12.22 12.18
CA ILE A 61 36.63 -12.35 13.63
C ILE A 61 35.14 -12.35 13.96
N GLU A 62 34.35 -11.48 13.30
CA GLU A 62 32.94 -11.32 13.59
C GLU A 62 32.10 -12.33 12.78
N ILE A 63 31.18 -13.06 13.46
CA ILE A 63 30.32 -14.08 12.82
C ILE A 63 29.39 -13.47 11.77
N ASN A 64 28.88 -12.27 12.01
CA ASN A 64 28.10 -11.52 11.02
C ASN A 64 28.94 -11.14 9.79
N GLY A 65 30.22 -10.84 9.97
CA GLY A 65 31.13 -10.61 8.85
C GLY A 65 31.36 -11.84 7.99
N LYS A 66 31.42 -13.04 8.60
CA LYS A 66 31.46 -14.31 7.86
C LYS A 66 30.21 -14.47 6.98
N ALA A 67 29.04 -14.14 7.52
CA ALA A 67 27.79 -14.14 6.76
C ALA A 67 27.78 -13.07 5.65
N ASP A 68 28.36 -11.88 5.92
CA ASP A 68 28.51 -10.82 4.92
C ASP A 68 29.37 -11.26 3.73
N ILE A 69 30.47 -12.01 3.97
CA ILE A 69 31.32 -12.56 2.89
C ILE A 69 30.52 -13.58 2.07
N LEU A 70 29.88 -14.53 2.75
CA LEU A 70 29.12 -15.60 2.09
C LEU A 70 27.99 -15.05 1.21
N ARG A 71 27.26 -14.01 1.66
CA ARG A 71 26.13 -13.45 0.88
C ARG A 71 26.55 -12.90 -0.46
N TRP A 72 27.75 -12.33 -0.59
CA TRP A 72 28.25 -11.85 -1.87
C TRP A 72 28.49 -12.99 -2.86
N GLU A 73 29.06 -14.11 -2.39
CA GLU A 73 29.28 -15.27 -3.22
C GLU A 73 27.99 -15.96 -3.63
N LEU A 74 27.02 -16.08 -2.69
CA LEU A 74 25.71 -16.67 -2.98
C LEU A 74 24.94 -15.84 -4.01
N LEU A 75 24.90 -14.53 -3.84
CA LEU A 75 24.24 -13.64 -4.79
C LEU A 75 24.95 -13.61 -6.16
N TYR A 76 26.27 -13.71 -6.17
CA TYR A 76 27.00 -13.81 -7.43
C TYR A 76 26.73 -15.12 -8.13
N GLU A 77 26.73 -16.25 -7.43
CA GLU A 77 26.58 -17.59 -8.04
C GLU A 77 25.14 -17.85 -8.45
N TYR A 78 24.20 -17.68 -7.54
CA TYR A 78 22.80 -18.06 -7.72
C TYR A 78 21.89 -16.90 -8.14
N GLY A 79 22.27 -15.66 -7.89
CA GLY A 79 21.35 -14.53 -7.93
C GLY A 79 20.25 -14.66 -6.86
N GLY A 80 19.11 -13.97 -7.04
CA GLY A 80 17.97 -14.04 -6.11
C GLY A 80 17.96 -12.90 -5.10
N PHE A 81 17.19 -13.07 -4.06
CA PHE A 81 17.01 -12.10 -2.98
C PHE A 81 17.64 -12.62 -1.69
N PHE A 82 18.52 -11.84 -1.10
CA PHE A 82 19.09 -12.09 0.20
C PHE A 82 18.38 -11.25 1.27
N THR A 83 18.08 -11.86 2.41
CA THR A 83 17.63 -11.15 3.61
C THR A 83 18.24 -11.75 4.87
N ASP A 84 18.50 -10.89 5.88
CA ASP A 84 19.06 -11.32 7.17
C ASP A 84 18.11 -12.27 7.90
N ALA A 85 18.67 -13.19 8.70
CA ALA A 85 17.90 -14.21 9.43
C ALA A 85 16.99 -13.62 10.52
N ASP A 86 17.32 -12.43 11.04
CA ASP A 86 16.56 -11.69 12.04
C ASP A 86 15.53 -10.72 11.43
N SER A 87 15.12 -10.98 10.21
CA SER A 87 14.11 -10.24 9.48
C SER A 87 12.77 -10.99 9.45
N TYR A 88 11.68 -10.29 9.74
CA TYR A 88 10.32 -10.78 9.66
C TYR A 88 9.71 -10.38 8.30
N CYS A 89 9.25 -11.36 7.50
CA CYS A 89 8.57 -11.10 6.24
C CYS A 89 7.12 -10.66 6.47
N MET A 90 6.77 -9.47 6.04
CA MET A 90 5.42 -8.93 6.14
C MET A 90 4.61 -9.17 4.86
N GLU A 91 5.25 -8.97 3.70
CA GLU A 91 4.63 -9.09 2.38
C GLU A 91 5.54 -9.83 1.40
N PRO A 92 4.98 -10.54 0.41
CA PRO A 92 5.77 -11.19 -0.63
C PRO A 92 6.52 -10.18 -1.50
N ILE A 93 7.78 -10.48 -1.82
CA ILE A 93 8.63 -9.62 -2.66
C ILE A 93 8.46 -9.82 -4.16
N THR A 94 7.48 -10.61 -4.60
CA THR A 94 7.24 -10.95 -6.02
C THR A 94 7.21 -9.71 -6.90
N TYR A 95 6.46 -8.69 -6.48
CA TYR A 95 6.39 -7.42 -7.20
C TYR A 95 7.77 -6.75 -7.37
N LEU A 96 8.63 -6.77 -6.36
CA LEU A 96 9.94 -6.14 -6.41
C LEU A 96 10.88 -6.86 -7.38
N VAL A 97 10.94 -8.20 -7.34
CA VAL A 97 11.80 -8.99 -8.24
C VAL A 97 11.34 -8.96 -9.69
N GLU A 98 10.04 -8.70 -9.94
CA GLU A 98 9.49 -8.52 -11.28
C GLU A 98 9.68 -7.10 -11.82
N LYS A 99 9.68 -6.10 -10.93
CA LYS A 99 9.78 -4.68 -11.30
C LYS A 99 11.22 -4.23 -11.54
N TYR A 100 12.16 -4.68 -10.72
CA TYR A 100 13.54 -4.19 -10.73
C TYR A 100 14.52 -5.21 -11.34
N LYS A 101 15.56 -4.71 -12.00
CA LYS A 101 16.63 -5.56 -12.54
C LYS A 101 17.59 -6.04 -11.46
N ALA A 102 17.92 -5.15 -10.53
CA ALA A 102 18.64 -5.40 -9.28
C ALA A 102 18.25 -4.33 -8.27
N PHE A 103 18.26 -4.63 -6.97
CA PHE A 103 17.97 -3.63 -5.94
C PHE A 103 18.65 -3.94 -4.61
N ALA A 104 18.80 -2.89 -3.79
CA ALA A 104 19.08 -2.96 -2.36
C ALA A 104 18.23 -1.92 -1.63
N GLY A 105 18.15 -1.96 -0.31
CA GLY A 105 17.46 -0.95 0.48
C GLY A 105 18.44 -0.02 1.20
N TYR A 106 18.05 1.25 1.42
CA TYR A 106 18.75 2.08 2.38
C TYR A 106 18.59 1.53 3.80
N GLU A 107 19.59 1.73 4.64
CA GLU A 107 19.48 1.41 6.08
C GLU A 107 18.54 2.39 6.78
N ASN A 108 18.80 3.68 6.65
CA ASN A 108 17.87 4.76 7.00
C ASN A 108 18.33 6.10 6.41
N GLU A 109 17.71 6.53 5.35
CA GLU A 109 18.03 7.80 4.70
C GLU A 109 17.65 9.03 5.54
N GLN A 110 16.71 8.89 6.49
CA GLN A 110 16.27 10.00 7.35
C GLN A 110 17.25 10.28 8.49
N VAL A 111 17.95 9.27 8.97
CA VAL A 111 18.91 9.41 10.09
C VAL A 111 20.11 10.27 9.72
N ARG A 112 20.43 10.38 8.43
CA ARG A 112 21.47 11.28 7.94
C ARG A 112 21.28 12.73 8.42
N ASN A 113 20.03 13.21 8.46
CA ASN A 113 19.69 14.59 8.88
C ASN A 113 19.83 14.80 10.40
N THR A 114 19.93 13.74 11.19
CA THR A 114 20.03 13.79 12.66
C THR A 114 21.45 13.64 13.19
N GLY A 115 22.45 13.59 12.30
CA GLY A 115 23.85 13.43 12.68
C GLY A 115 24.22 12.01 13.13
N TRP A 116 23.33 11.03 13.07
CA TRP A 116 23.63 9.65 13.46
C TRP A 116 24.45 8.90 12.41
N CYS A 117 24.19 9.09 11.13
CA CYS A 117 25.14 8.73 10.08
C CYS A 117 26.46 9.52 10.22
N GLY A 118 26.44 10.51 11.04
CA GLY A 118 27.52 11.40 11.35
C GLY A 118 28.44 10.96 12.46
N ASN A 119 28.32 9.76 13.02
CA ASN A 119 29.51 9.11 13.56
C ASN A 119 30.46 8.74 12.42
N THR A 120 30.50 9.67 11.49
CA THR A 120 31.35 9.76 10.31
C THR A 120 32.82 9.87 10.68
N ASP A 121 33.18 10.24 11.92
CA ASP A 121 34.54 10.11 12.42
C ASP A 121 35.07 8.69 12.35
N GLN A 122 34.16 7.73 12.15
CA GLN A 122 34.48 6.32 11.93
C GLN A 122 34.65 5.94 10.45
N TYR A 123 34.24 6.78 9.51
CA TYR A 123 34.47 6.57 8.08
C TYR A 123 35.51 7.54 7.55
N ASP A 124 36.66 7.03 7.22
CA ASP A 124 37.66 7.76 6.43
C ASP A 124 37.23 7.95 4.96
N ASP A 125 36.09 7.41 4.58
CA ASP A 125 35.59 7.42 3.21
C ASP A 125 34.64 8.59 2.99
N VAL A 126 35.00 9.48 2.06
CA VAL A 126 34.19 10.64 1.67
C VAL A 126 32.81 10.24 1.20
N LEU A 127 32.66 9.10 0.49
CA LEU A 127 31.39 8.63 -0.03
C LEU A 127 30.42 8.25 1.09
N ALA A 128 30.90 7.58 2.13
CA ALA A 128 30.10 7.22 3.29
C ALA A 128 29.68 8.44 4.14
N ARG A 129 30.45 9.54 4.09
CA ARG A 129 30.09 10.82 4.74
C ARG A 129 28.99 11.58 4.01
N THR A 130 28.88 11.40 2.71
CA THR A 130 28.02 12.19 1.85
C THR A 130 26.72 11.47 1.46
N HIS A 131 26.65 10.15 1.62
CA HIS A 131 25.51 9.33 1.20
C HIS A 131 24.94 8.49 2.35
N PRO A 132 23.63 8.23 2.37
CA PRO A 132 23.02 7.28 3.28
C PRO A 132 23.60 5.88 3.10
N VAL A 133 23.72 5.12 4.18
CA VAL A 133 24.20 3.73 4.15
C VAL A 133 23.19 2.84 3.43
N ILE A 134 23.70 2.00 2.53
CA ILE A 134 22.91 0.98 1.84
C ILE A 134 23.05 -0.33 2.62
N ALA A 135 21.91 -0.90 3.05
CA ALA A 135 21.89 -2.13 3.84
C ALA A 135 22.22 -3.35 2.99
N THR A 136 23.07 -4.24 3.51
CA THR A 136 23.31 -5.56 2.91
C THR A 136 22.32 -6.62 3.38
N GLY A 137 21.52 -6.31 4.38
CA GLY A 137 20.49 -7.20 4.91
C GLY A 137 19.30 -7.41 3.98
N THR A 138 19.20 -6.67 2.86
CA THR A 138 18.13 -6.79 1.87
C THR A 138 18.65 -6.39 0.50
N MET A 139 19.02 -7.38 -0.31
CA MET A 139 19.58 -7.18 -1.66
C MET A 139 19.08 -8.22 -2.63
N ALA A 140 18.90 -7.83 -3.90
CA ALA A 140 18.53 -8.75 -4.96
C ALA A 140 19.32 -8.47 -6.23
N PHE A 141 19.89 -9.52 -6.81
CA PHE A 141 20.67 -9.44 -8.02
C PHE A 141 20.36 -10.61 -8.98
N PRO A 142 20.50 -10.44 -10.30
CA PRO A 142 20.63 -11.58 -11.20
C PRO A 142 21.96 -12.31 -10.94
N PRO A 143 22.09 -13.61 -11.30
CA PRO A 143 23.35 -14.33 -11.14
C PRO A 143 24.45 -13.69 -11.98
N LYS A 144 25.69 -13.76 -11.47
CA LYS A 144 26.90 -13.19 -12.10
C LYS A 144 26.84 -11.66 -12.29
N HIS A 145 26.06 -10.96 -11.46
CA HIS A 145 25.98 -9.50 -11.49
C HIS A 145 27.30 -8.85 -11.08
N GLU A 146 27.62 -7.73 -11.74
CA GLU A 146 28.91 -7.04 -11.59
C GLU A 146 29.18 -6.55 -10.17
N LEU A 147 28.19 -6.02 -9.45
CA LEU A 147 28.40 -5.48 -8.11
C LEU A 147 28.83 -6.56 -7.10
N PRO A 148 28.15 -7.72 -6.95
CA PRO A 148 28.68 -8.83 -6.13
C PRO A 148 30.06 -9.30 -6.57
N ARG A 149 30.37 -9.33 -7.87
CA ARG A 149 31.71 -9.68 -8.40
C ARG A 149 32.77 -8.72 -7.86
N LEU A 150 32.52 -7.41 -7.93
CA LEU A 150 33.44 -6.39 -7.41
C LEU A 150 33.61 -6.49 -5.89
N ALA A 151 32.54 -6.82 -5.16
CA ALA A 151 32.61 -7.02 -3.71
C ALA A 151 33.53 -8.21 -3.37
N ILE A 152 33.38 -9.33 -4.07
CA ILE A 152 34.22 -10.53 -3.91
C ILE A 152 35.70 -10.19 -4.22
N GLU A 153 35.93 -9.49 -5.33
CA GLU A 153 37.29 -9.10 -5.73
C GLU A 153 37.94 -8.13 -4.72
N TRP A 154 37.18 -7.17 -4.21
CA TRP A 154 37.67 -6.26 -3.18
C TRP A 154 38.03 -7.01 -1.89
N ILE A 155 37.15 -7.91 -1.40
CA ILE A 155 37.41 -8.75 -0.21
C ILE A 155 38.64 -9.60 -0.40
N LYS A 156 38.80 -10.21 -1.57
CA LYS A 156 39.96 -11.07 -1.88
C LYS A 156 41.28 -10.32 -1.77
N ASN A 157 41.33 -9.07 -2.23
CA ASN A 157 42.57 -8.31 -2.39
C ASN A 157 42.89 -7.37 -1.22
N ASN A 158 41.99 -7.24 -0.23
CA ASN A 158 42.19 -6.32 0.89
C ASN A 158 42.23 -7.05 2.25
N ASP A 159 42.79 -6.39 3.23
CA ASP A 159 42.67 -6.83 4.62
C ASP A 159 41.30 -6.37 5.16
N ILE A 160 40.50 -7.35 5.57
CA ILE A 160 39.12 -7.13 6.01
C ILE A 160 38.95 -6.90 7.51
N ASN A 161 40.00 -7.18 8.29
CA ASN A 161 40.00 -7.00 9.75
C ASN A 161 40.64 -5.68 10.18
N VAL A 162 41.38 -5.00 9.30
CA VAL A 162 42.03 -3.74 9.58
C VAL A 162 41.05 -2.61 9.35
N ASP A 163 40.43 -2.20 10.42
CA ASP A 163 39.69 -0.98 10.57
C ASP A 163 40.39 -0.11 11.60
N ARG A 164 40.60 1.17 11.33
CA ARG A 164 41.25 2.11 12.25
C ARG A 164 40.55 2.23 13.60
N THR A 165 39.29 1.87 13.67
CA THR A 165 38.49 1.84 14.90
C THR A 165 38.46 0.48 15.58
N GLY A 166 39.20 -0.51 15.02
CA GLY A 166 39.42 -1.81 15.62
C GLY A 166 38.28 -2.77 15.53
N LYS A 167 37.42 -2.70 14.47
CA LYS A 167 36.50 -3.79 14.20
C LYS A 167 35.29 -3.48 13.47
N ARG A 168 34.99 -3.79 12.43
CA ARG A 168 33.56 -3.82 12.09
C ARG A 168 33.39 -4.34 10.68
N ALA A 169 33.07 -5.62 10.62
CA ALA A 169 32.71 -6.31 9.40
C ALA A 169 31.76 -5.51 8.51
N TRP A 170 30.80 -4.81 9.12
CA TRP A 170 29.85 -3.98 8.38
C TRP A 170 30.51 -2.87 7.53
N ARG A 171 31.71 -2.39 7.91
CA ARG A 171 32.46 -1.39 7.12
C ARG A 171 33.27 -2.01 5.99
N THR A 172 33.84 -3.18 6.23
CA THR A 172 34.82 -3.80 5.32
C THR A 172 34.18 -4.79 4.34
N VAL A 173 33.19 -5.57 4.76
CA VAL A 173 32.57 -6.63 3.96
C VAL A 173 31.04 -6.49 3.83
N GLY A 174 30.42 -5.66 4.66
CA GLY A 174 28.96 -5.45 4.74
C GLY A 174 28.49 -4.14 4.10
N PRO A 175 27.55 -3.40 4.76
CA PRO A 175 26.93 -2.17 4.24
C PRO A 175 27.91 -1.10 3.79
N GLY A 176 29.04 -0.93 4.47
CA GLY A 176 30.06 0.02 4.08
C GLY A 176 30.69 -0.30 2.74
N LEU A 177 30.99 -1.58 2.47
CA LEU A 177 31.50 -2.02 1.17
C LEU A 177 30.48 -1.78 0.07
N LEU A 178 29.22 -2.19 0.29
CA LEU A 178 28.14 -1.94 -0.66
C LEU A 178 28.00 -0.46 -1.02
N THR A 179 27.96 0.40 0.01
CA THR A 179 27.81 1.85 -0.17
C THR A 179 28.95 2.44 -1.00
N ARG A 180 30.21 2.03 -0.74
CA ARG A 180 31.37 2.46 -1.53
C ARG A 180 31.31 1.99 -2.97
N LEU A 181 31.02 0.71 -3.21
CA LEU A 181 30.96 0.16 -4.56
C LEU A 181 29.84 0.77 -5.38
N TYR A 182 28.68 1.00 -4.75
CA TYR A 182 27.53 1.61 -5.44
C TYR A 182 27.83 3.05 -5.84
N HIS A 183 28.35 3.88 -4.94
CA HIS A 183 28.62 5.28 -5.22
C HIS A 183 29.96 5.53 -5.94
N GLY A 184 30.82 4.51 -6.04
CA GLY A 184 32.09 4.57 -6.75
C GLY A 184 31.97 4.62 -8.28
N GLN A 185 30.82 4.26 -8.83
CA GLN A 185 30.52 4.29 -10.28
C GLN A 185 29.03 4.45 -10.55
N VAL A 186 28.66 4.63 -11.82
CA VAL A 186 27.26 4.77 -12.24
C VAL A 186 26.67 3.39 -12.56
N TRP A 187 25.53 3.10 -11.99
CA TRP A 187 24.75 1.88 -12.23
C TRP A 187 23.44 2.22 -12.93
N ASN A 188 23.14 1.54 -14.07
CA ASN A 188 21.90 1.74 -14.84
C ASN A 188 20.85 0.66 -14.57
N ASP A 189 21.18 -0.33 -13.74
CA ASP A 189 20.35 -1.50 -13.49
C ASP A 189 20.11 -1.79 -12.01
N ILE A 190 20.73 -1.04 -11.11
CA ILE A 190 20.53 -1.14 -9.66
C ILE A 190 19.64 0.01 -9.18
N THR A 191 18.60 -0.32 -8.43
CA THR A 191 17.75 0.67 -7.75
C THR A 191 17.94 0.57 -6.24
N ILE A 192 18.26 1.68 -5.57
CA ILE A 192 18.27 1.71 -4.11
C ILE A 192 16.88 2.13 -3.62
N LEU A 193 16.24 1.25 -2.89
CA LEU A 193 14.88 1.39 -2.40
C LEU A 193 14.83 2.14 -1.06
N PRO A 194 13.74 2.85 -0.75
CA PRO A 194 13.56 3.50 0.55
C PRO A 194 13.65 2.51 1.72
N SER A 195 14.22 2.95 2.84
CA SER A 195 14.46 2.12 4.03
C SER A 195 13.19 1.50 4.60
N TYR A 196 12.07 2.23 4.58
CA TYR A 196 10.81 1.77 5.16
C TYR A 196 10.28 0.47 4.53
N LEU A 197 10.72 0.11 3.32
CA LEU A 197 10.27 -1.13 2.67
C LEU A 197 10.74 -2.38 3.44
N PHE A 198 11.92 -2.33 4.08
CA PHE A 198 12.51 -3.47 4.77
C PHE A 198 12.90 -3.18 6.22
N LEU A 199 13.11 -1.92 6.55
CA LEU A 199 13.61 -1.42 7.83
C LEU A 199 12.69 -0.32 8.37
N PRO A 200 11.37 -0.59 8.52
CA PRO A 200 10.39 0.42 8.94
C PRO A 200 10.65 0.95 10.35
N ILE A 201 11.38 0.19 11.17
CA ILE A 201 11.82 0.61 12.50
C ILE A 201 13.34 0.52 12.54
N HIS A 202 13.99 1.68 12.60
CA HIS A 202 15.44 1.73 12.75
C HIS A 202 15.84 1.49 14.20
N VAL A 203 17.07 0.98 14.42
CA VAL A 203 17.60 0.69 15.75
C VAL A 203 17.62 1.91 16.69
N THR A 204 17.67 3.11 16.15
CA THR A 204 17.57 4.37 16.91
C THR A 204 16.16 4.72 17.39
N GLY A 205 15.16 3.91 17.06
CA GLY A 205 13.74 4.15 17.39
C GLY A 205 12.96 4.97 16.38
N CYS A 206 13.58 5.45 15.29
CA CYS A 206 12.84 6.06 14.20
C CYS A 206 11.92 5.02 13.55
N ALA A 207 10.62 5.29 13.51
CA ALA A 207 9.61 4.39 12.96
C ALA A 207 8.86 5.06 11.78
N TYR A 208 8.64 4.28 10.75
CA TYR A 208 7.83 4.69 9.60
C TYR A 208 6.34 4.47 9.90
N ASN A 209 5.54 5.49 9.71
CA ASN A 209 4.10 5.49 9.98
C ASN A 209 3.22 5.73 8.73
N GLY A 210 3.83 5.81 7.53
CA GLY A 210 3.09 5.97 6.27
C GLY A 210 2.34 4.72 5.84
N ARG A 211 1.62 4.81 4.72
CA ARG A 211 0.84 3.71 4.14
C ARG A 211 1.53 3.03 2.95
N GLU A 212 2.76 3.35 2.65
CA GLU A 212 3.55 2.62 1.67
C GLU A 212 3.75 1.18 2.12
N LYS A 213 3.87 0.28 1.15
CA LYS A 213 4.08 -1.15 1.40
C LYS A 213 5.34 -1.36 2.25
N ILE A 214 5.26 -2.25 3.21
CA ILE A 214 6.38 -2.70 4.02
C ILE A 214 6.52 -4.20 3.77
N TYR A 215 7.67 -4.62 3.26
CA TYR A 215 7.93 -6.02 2.92
C TYR A 215 8.55 -6.80 4.07
N ALA A 216 9.31 -6.12 4.92
CA ALA A 216 9.93 -6.76 6.09
C ALA A 216 10.09 -5.79 7.27
N ASN A 217 10.31 -6.36 8.45
CA ASN A 217 10.80 -5.66 9.63
C ASN A 217 12.06 -6.35 10.13
N GLN A 218 13.13 -5.59 10.37
CA GLN A 218 14.41 -6.08 10.89
C GLN A 218 14.45 -5.93 12.40
N GLU A 219 14.90 -6.99 13.08
CA GLU A 219 14.96 -7.00 14.55
C GLU A 219 16.30 -6.53 15.13
N TRP A 220 17.32 -6.33 14.30
CA TRP A 220 18.63 -5.80 14.69
C TRP A 220 19.36 -6.68 15.72
N GLY A 221 19.32 -7.99 15.55
CA GLY A 221 19.79 -8.97 16.51
C GLY A 221 21.24 -8.85 16.91
N SER A 222 22.15 -8.60 15.96
CA SER A 222 23.56 -8.38 16.22
C SER A 222 23.80 -7.08 16.98
N THR A 223 23.10 -6.02 16.62
CA THR A 223 23.24 -4.69 17.23
C THR A 223 22.68 -4.66 18.64
N LYS A 224 21.49 -5.29 18.85
CA LYS A 224 20.82 -5.37 20.15
C LYS A 224 21.33 -6.51 21.05
N GLN A 225 22.19 -7.39 20.53
CA GLN A 225 22.64 -8.62 21.22
C GLN A 225 21.47 -9.52 21.67
N SER A 226 20.40 -9.61 20.84
CA SER A 226 19.11 -10.21 21.21
C SER A 226 18.81 -11.55 20.53
N TYR A 227 19.80 -12.22 19.92
CA TYR A 227 19.59 -13.47 19.18
C TYR A 227 18.86 -14.57 19.98
N ASP A 228 19.15 -14.70 21.27
CA ASP A 228 18.59 -15.77 22.11
C ASP A 228 17.08 -15.57 22.38
N SER A 229 16.56 -14.35 22.22
CA SER A 229 15.14 -14.01 22.40
C SER A 229 14.34 -13.83 21.09
N MET A 230 14.95 -13.98 19.93
CA MET A 230 14.31 -13.67 18.64
C MET A 230 13.11 -14.54 18.31
N ASN A 231 13.09 -15.78 18.76
CA ASN A 231 11.91 -16.63 18.58
C ASN A 231 10.69 -16.19 19.44
N LEU A 232 10.88 -15.24 20.38
CA LEU A 232 9.82 -14.66 21.21
C LEU A 232 9.34 -13.31 20.70
N VAL A 233 9.98 -12.75 19.69
CA VAL A 233 9.64 -11.41 19.15
C VAL A 233 8.25 -11.41 18.56
N GLU A 234 7.49 -10.35 18.83
CA GLU A 234 6.21 -10.03 18.20
C GLU A 234 6.31 -8.72 17.44
N LEU A 235 5.61 -8.64 16.31
CA LEU A 235 5.48 -7.40 15.56
C LEU A 235 4.80 -6.32 16.41
N PRO A 236 5.30 -5.08 16.37
CA PRO A 236 4.63 -3.94 16.95
C PRO A 236 3.18 -3.78 16.43
N PRO A 237 2.25 -3.27 17.23
CA PRO A 237 0.84 -3.18 16.85
C PRO A 237 0.59 -2.45 15.52
N HIS A 238 1.31 -1.37 15.24
CA HIS A 238 1.16 -0.58 14.01
C HIS A 238 1.69 -1.29 12.75
N LEU A 239 2.44 -2.37 12.89
CA LEU A 239 2.87 -3.24 11.80
C LEU A 239 1.95 -4.46 11.61
N LYS A 240 1.16 -4.83 12.60
CA LYS A 240 0.16 -5.92 12.48
C LYS A 240 -0.98 -5.48 11.55
N GLU A 241 -1.71 -6.45 11.01
CA GLU A 241 -2.90 -6.15 10.21
C GLU A 241 -3.96 -5.45 11.08
N PRO A 242 -4.59 -4.36 10.58
CA PRO A 242 -5.64 -3.66 11.29
C PRO A 242 -6.84 -4.56 11.60
N THR A 243 -7.44 -4.38 12.78
CA THR A 243 -8.72 -5.00 13.13
C THR A 243 -9.90 -4.27 12.51
N ASP A 244 -9.77 -2.97 12.30
CA ASP A 244 -10.76 -2.15 11.62
C ASP A 244 -10.67 -2.34 10.11
N LYS A 245 -11.80 -2.71 9.49
CA LYS A 245 -11.88 -2.98 8.06
C LYS A 245 -13.09 -2.28 7.46
N VAL A 246 -12.89 -1.70 6.28
CA VAL A 246 -13.98 -1.09 5.49
C VAL A 246 -13.87 -1.51 4.03
N SER A 247 -15.00 -1.57 3.33
CA SER A 247 -15.03 -1.69 1.88
C SER A 247 -15.18 -0.30 1.27
N ILE A 248 -14.33 0.05 0.30
CA ILE A 248 -14.44 1.28 -0.49
C ILE A 248 -14.99 0.90 -1.85
N LEU A 249 -16.21 1.34 -2.14
CA LEU A 249 -16.89 1.02 -3.39
C LEU A 249 -16.70 2.14 -4.42
N ILE A 250 -16.11 1.80 -5.56
CA ILE A 250 -15.79 2.73 -6.64
C ILE A 250 -16.28 2.16 -7.96
N SER A 251 -16.95 3.00 -8.74
CA SER A 251 -17.32 2.70 -10.14
C SER A 251 -16.61 3.68 -11.08
N SER A 252 -16.29 3.23 -12.30
CA SER A 252 -15.68 4.09 -13.31
C SER A 252 -16.14 3.75 -14.73
N LEU A 253 -16.23 4.76 -15.58
CA LEU A 253 -16.47 4.63 -17.01
C LEU A 253 -15.62 5.67 -17.75
N ASN A 254 -14.55 5.24 -18.39
CA ASN A 254 -13.62 6.11 -19.13
C ASN A 254 -13.06 7.29 -18.29
N THR A 255 -12.89 7.10 -16.99
CA THR A 255 -12.31 8.12 -16.10
C THR A 255 -10.84 8.38 -16.49
N LYS A 256 -10.45 9.65 -16.54
CA LYS A 256 -9.08 10.04 -16.89
C LYS A 256 -8.07 9.50 -15.87
N ALA A 257 -6.93 9.03 -16.35
CA ALA A 257 -5.86 8.48 -15.51
C ALA A 257 -5.42 9.43 -14.37
N ILE A 258 -5.36 10.74 -14.64
CA ILE A 258 -5.00 11.73 -13.62
C ILE A 258 -6.04 11.80 -12.49
N TYR A 259 -7.33 11.65 -12.79
CA TYR A 259 -8.38 11.65 -11.76
C TYR A 259 -8.36 10.36 -10.94
N ILE A 260 -8.15 9.21 -11.61
CA ILE A 260 -7.95 7.91 -10.94
C ILE A 260 -6.74 8.00 -9.99
N LYS A 261 -5.65 8.61 -10.44
CA LYS A 261 -4.46 8.82 -9.60
C LYS A 261 -4.78 9.65 -8.36
N ASP A 262 -5.44 10.80 -8.52
CA ASP A 262 -5.82 11.66 -7.40
C ASP A 262 -6.76 10.94 -6.42
N CYS A 263 -7.70 10.15 -6.93
CA CYS A 263 -8.60 9.31 -6.13
C CYS A 263 -7.80 8.29 -5.30
N LEU A 264 -6.95 7.49 -5.93
CA LEU A 264 -6.13 6.48 -5.27
C LEU A 264 -5.15 7.09 -4.26
N ASP A 265 -4.49 8.20 -4.61
CA ASP A 265 -3.60 8.92 -3.69
C ASP A 265 -4.37 9.41 -2.46
N SER A 266 -5.62 9.87 -2.63
CA SER A 266 -6.45 10.31 -1.51
C SER A 266 -6.86 9.16 -0.58
N ILE A 267 -7.06 7.96 -1.12
CA ILE A 267 -7.32 6.74 -0.34
C ILE A 267 -6.05 6.32 0.40
N LYS A 268 -4.90 6.34 -0.26
CA LYS A 268 -3.61 6.04 0.36
C LYS A 268 -3.29 6.95 1.53
N ASN A 269 -3.65 8.22 1.42
CA ASN A 269 -3.39 9.24 2.44
C ASN A 269 -4.48 9.35 3.52
N GLN A 270 -5.34 8.33 3.67
CA GLN A 270 -6.31 8.30 4.77
C GLN A 270 -5.62 8.02 6.10
N ASP A 271 -6.02 8.77 7.13
CA ASP A 271 -5.59 8.56 8.50
C ASP A 271 -6.11 7.22 9.08
N GLY A 272 -5.49 6.81 10.18
CA GLY A 272 -5.93 5.65 10.96
C GLY A 272 -5.29 4.33 10.53
N HIS A 273 -5.36 3.37 11.45
CA HIS A 273 -4.89 1.99 11.25
C HIS A 273 -6.07 1.13 10.83
N ILE A 274 -6.43 1.20 9.54
CA ILE A 274 -7.64 0.59 8.96
C ILE A 274 -7.25 -0.20 7.71
N PHE A 275 -7.81 -1.39 7.54
CA PHE A 275 -7.69 -2.20 6.32
C PHE A 275 -8.74 -1.76 5.30
N PHE A 276 -8.32 -1.49 4.07
CA PHE A 276 -9.19 -1.12 2.97
C PHE A 276 -9.36 -2.27 1.97
N GLU A 277 -10.59 -2.74 1.84
CA GLU A 277 -11.01 -3.55 0.72
C GLU A 277 -11.56 -2.60 -0.36
N ILE A 278 -10.88 -2.47 -1.48
CA ILE A 278 -11.33 -1.62 -2.60
C ILE A 278 -12.07 -2.48 -3.60
N ILE A 279 -13.38 -2.25 -3.74
CA ILE A 279 -14.19 -2.84 -4.79
C ILE A 279 -14.26 -1.83 -5.94
N TRP A 280 -13.52 -2.09 -7.01
CA TRP A 280 -13.50 -1.23 -8.19
C TRP A 280 -14.18 -1.90 -9.36
N ILE A 281 -15.30 -1.30 -9.84
CA ILE A 281 -16.05 -1.84 -10.96
C ILE A 281 -15.93 -0.91 -12.17
N ASN A 282 -15.35 -1.44 -13.24
CA ASN A 282 -15.29 -0.80 -14.55
C ASN A 282 -16.59 -1.06 -15.30
N ASP A 283 -17.38 -0.03 -15.59
CA ASP A 283 -18.67 -0.14 -16.28
C ASP A 283 -18.53 -0.14 -17.80
N GLY A 284 -17.57 -0.91 -18.34
CA GLY A 284 -17.36 -1.06 -19.76
C GLY A 284 -16.60 0.10 -20.41
N SER A 285 -15.52 0.57 -19.78
CA SER A 285 -14.59 1.53 -20.39
C SER A 285 -13.96 0.94 -21.65
N ASN A 286 -13.49 1.82 -22.56
CA ASN A 286 -12.73 1.39 -23.72
C ASN A 286 -11.43 0.65 -23.31
N GLU A 287 -10.84 -0.08 -24.25
CA GLU A 287 -9.67 -0.96 -24.01
C GLU A 287 -8.47 -0.19 -23.43
N ILE A 288 -8.17 1.00 -23.94
CA ILE A 288 -7.04 1.81 -23.49
C ILE A 288 -7.23 2.22 -22.02
N ASN A 289 -8.39 2.78 -21.67
CA ASN A 289 -8.69 3.20 -20.30
C ASN A 289 -8.76 2.00 -19.35
N THR A 290 -9.29 0.86 -19.80
CA THR A 290 -9.31 -0.38 -19.03
C THR A 290 -7.91 -0.88 -18.71
N LYS A 291 -6.99 -0.89 -19.69
CA LYS A 291 -5.59 -1.28 -19.47
C LYS A 291 -4.88 -0.36 -18.48
N ILE A 292 -5.05 0.94 -18.64
CA ILE A 292 -4.47 1.94 -17.72
C ILE A 292 -5.03 1.74 -16.31
N LEU A 293 -6.32 1.59 -16.16
CA LEU A 293 -6.96 1.37 -14.86
C LEU A 293 -6.42 0.11 -14.16
N LYS A 294 -6.38 -1.03 -14.88
CA LYS A 294 -5.83 -2.28 -14.33
C LYS A 294 -4.39 -2.13 -13.85
N GLN A 295 -3.57 -1.44 -14.64
CA GLN A 295 -2.17 -1.16 -14.25
C GLN A 295 -2.10 -0.28 -12.99
N MET A 296 -2.90 0.79 -12.91
CA MET A 296 -2.91 1.69 -11.75
C MET A 296 -3.39 0.98 -10.49
N LEU A 297 -4.40 0.12 -10.57
CA LEU A 297 -4.90 -0.66 -9.44
C LEU A 297 -3.86 -1.70 -8.98
N TYR A 298 -3.20 -2.38 -9.92
CA TYR A 298 -2.11 -3.31 -9.62
C TYR A 298 -0.95 -2.60 -8.89
N GLU A 299 -0.51 -1.45 -9.40
CA GLU A 299 0.55 -0.64 -8.76
C GLU A 299 0.12 -0.18 -7.35
N PHE A 300 -1.12 0.29 -7.21
CA PHE A 300 -1.65 0.77 -5.94
C PHE A 300 -1.64 -0.34 -4.87
N GLU A 301 -2.16 -1.53 -5.18
CA GLU A 301 -2.17 -2.67 -4.26
C GLU A 301 -0.76 -3.11 -3.86
N ASN A 302 0.18 -3.12 -4.81
CA ASN A 302 1.55 -3.55 -4.56
C ASN A 302 2.44 -2.49 -3.91
N THR A 303 2.00 -1.23 -3.85
CA THR A 303 2.75 -0.13 -3.22
C THR A 303 2.09 0.43 -1.95
N THR A 304 0.92 -0.09 -1.57
CA THR A 304 0.15 0.39 -0.41
C THR A 304 -0.11 -0.77 0.56
N ARG A 305 0.15 -0.58 1.86
CA ARG A 305 -0.12 -1.60 2.88
C ARG A 305 -1.56 -1.56 3.35
N PHE A 306 -2.04 -2.69 3.88
CA PHE A 306 -3.39 -2.86 4.41
C PHE A 306 -4.48 -2.54 3.39
N VAL A 307 -4.23 -2.91 2.14
CA VAL A 307 -5.14 -2.75 1.02
C VAL A 307 -5.28 -4.06 0.27
N LYS A 308 -6.50 -4.37 -0.13
CA LYS A 308 -6.82 -5.42 -1.11
C LYS A 308 -7.70 -4.82 -2.18
N VAL A 309 -7.34 -5.00 -3.45
CA VAL A 309 -8.13 -4.52 -4.58
C VAL A 309 -8.87 -5.70 -5.22
N ILE A 310 -10.18 -5.58 -5.33
CA ILE A 310 -11.05 -6.50 -6.06
C ILE A 310 -11.58 -5.75 -7.27
N TYR A 311 -11.02 -6.06 -8.43
CA TYR A 311 -11.43 -5.49 -9.70
C TYR A 311 -12.50 -6.35 -10.36
N SER A 312 -13.54 -5.71 -10.90
CA SER A 312 -14.56 -6.33 -11.75
C SER A 312 -14.85 -5.45 -12.94
N GLU A 313 -15.28 -6.06 -14.03
CA GLU A 313 -15.63 -5.40 -15.29
C GLU A 313 -17.02 -5.83 -15.74
N ASN A 314 -17.80 -4.90 -16.26
CA ASN A 314 -19.08 -5.19 -16.89
C ASN A 314 -18.90 -5.36 -18.41
N GLU A 315 -19.68 -6.23 -19.00
CA GLU A 315 -19.78 -6.36 -20.45
C GLU A 315 -20.47 -5.13 -21.05
N GLY A 316 -19.70 -4.09 -21.36
CA GLY A 316 -20.18 -2.80 -21.80
C GLY A 316 -20.85 -1.99 -20.70
N ASN A 317 -21.32 -0.79 -21.03
CA ASN A 317 -21.98 0.12 -20.11
C ASN A 317 -23.36 -0.40 -19.67
N LYS A 318 -23.45 -0.89 -18.43
CA LYS A 318 -24.72 -1.34 -17.82
C LYS A 318 -25.43 -0.22 -17.05
N GLY A 319 -24.74 0.87 -16.78
CA GLY A 319 -25.21 2.00 -15.98
C GLY A 319 -24.82 1.90 -14.50
N ILE A 320 -24.78 3.07 -13.85
CA ILE A 320 -24.22 3.20 -12.49
C ILE A 320 -25.08 2.46 -11.45
N GLY A 321 -26.41 2.44 -11.56
CA GLY A 321 -27.28 1.69 -10.65
C GLY A 321 -26.99 0.19 -10.67
N TYR A 322 -26.82 -0.41 -11.86
CA TYR A 322 -26.42 -1.81 -11.99
C TYR A 322 -25.03 -2.06 -11.39
N THR A 323 -24.11 -1.16 -11.70
CA THR A 323 -22.70 -1.26 -11.29
C THR A 323 -22.55 -1.16 -9.77
N LEU A 324 -23.21 -0.21 -9.13
CA LEU A 324 -23.20 -0.06 -7.68
C LEU A 324 -23.95 -1.18 -6.96
N ASN A 325 -25.05 -1.67 -7.52
CA ASN A 325 -25.76 -2.83 -6.98
C ASN A 325 -24.84 -4.06 -6.87
N LYS A 326 -24.15 -4.40 -7.97
CA LYS A 326 -23.14 -5.45 -8.03
C LYS A 326 -22.02 -5.20 -7.01
N GLY A 327 -21.57 -3.95 -6.88
CA GLY A 327 -20.52 -3.56 -5.96
C GLY A 327 -20.88 -3.75 -4.49
N ILE A 328 -22.09 -3.40 -4.07
CA ILE A 328 -22.58 -3.67 -2.71
C ILE A 328 -22.55 -5.18 -2.39
N GLU A 329 -22.99 -6.01 -3.34
CA GLU A 329 -22.97 -7.46 -3.18
C GLU A 329 -21.53 -7.99 -2.99
N MET A 330 -20.55 -7.45 -3.72
CA MET A 330 -19.14 -7.83 -3.67
C MET A 330 -18.39 -7.37 -2.41
N CYS A 331 -18.82 -6.30 -1.75
CA CYS A 331 -18.21 -5.82 -0.52
C CYS A 331 -18.26 -6.91 0.57
N SER A 332 -17.14 -7.19 1.24
CA SER A 332 -17.12 -8.17 2.33
C SER A 332 -17.33 -7.56 3.71
N ASN A 333 -17.09 -6.26 3.88
CA ASN A 333 -17.23 -5.57 5.16
C ASN A 333 -18.60 -4.95 5.34
N GLU A 334 -19.04 -4.88 6.61
CA GLU A 334 -20.31 -4.25 6.98
C GLU A 334 -20.33 -2.74 6.72
N ILE A 335 -19.20 -2.07 6.88
CA ILE A 335 -19.06 -0.64 6.61
C ILE A 335 -18.54 -0.44 5.19
N ILE A 336 -19.35 0.24 4.37
CA ILE A 336 -19.04 0.54 2.98
C ILE A 336 -18.92 2.06 2.81
N ILE A 337 -17.78 2.51 2.32
CA ILE A 337 -17.49 3.90 1.94
C ILE A 337 -17.66 4.01 0.43
N LYS A 338 -18.63 4.78 -0.03
CA LYS A 338 -18.79 5.07 -1.46
C LYS A 338 -17.83 6.17 -1.90
N MET A 339 -17.25 6.05 -3.08
CA MET A 339 -16.34 7.03 -3.67
C MET A 339 -16.52 7.11 -5.16
N ASP A 340 -16.45 8.31 -5.74
CA ASP A 340 -16.38 8.50 -7.19
C ASP A 340 -14.93 8.50 -7.65
N SER A 341 -14.69 7.94 -8.84
CA SER A 341 -13.35 7.71 -9.38
C SER A 341 -12.62 8.98 -9.84
N ASP A 342 -13.30 10.12 -9.85
CA ASP A 342 -12.80 11.45 -10.27
C ASP A 342 -12.71 12.47 -9.12
N ASP A 343 -13.09 12.06 -7.91
CA ASP A 343 -13.07 12.89 -6.70
C ASP A 343 -11.85 12.62 -5.80
N ILE A 344 -11.70 13.42 -4.74
CA ILE A 344 -10.60 13.33 -3.78
C ILE A 344 -11.16 13.30 -2.35
N MET A 345 -10.87 12.24 -1.59
CA MET A 345 -11.19 12.19 -0.15
C MET A 345 -10.34 13.18 0.65
N ILE A 346 -10.90 13.77 1.71
CA ILE A 346 -10.06 14.43 2.72
C ILE A 346 -9.33 13.37 3.59
N PRO A 347 -8.16 13.69 4.18
CA PRO A 347 -7.30 12.70 4.82
C PRO A 347 -7.94 11.89 5.96
N ASN A 348 -8.89 12.45 6.70
CA ASN A 348 -9.52 11.81 7.87
C ASN A 348 -10.97 11.34 7.63
N ARG A 349 -11.43 11.31 6.36
CA ARG A 349 -12.82 10.95 6.03
C ARG A 349 -13.21 9.58 6.57
N ILE A 350 -12.42 8.56 6.26
CA ILE A 350 -12.75 7.17 6.61
C ILE A 350 -12.77 7.01 8.12
N GLN A 351 -11.81 7.58 8.85
CA GLN A 351 -11.77 7.53 10.30
C GLN A 351 -13.00 8.21 10.94
N ILE A 352 -13.36 9.42 10.48
CA ILE A 352 -14.55 10.15 10.97
C ILE A 352 -15.83 9.32 10.79
N GLN A 353 -16.04 8.78 9.59
CA GLN A 353 -17.26 8.02 9.27
C GLN A 353 -17.29 6.67 10.01
N LEU A 354 -16.17 5.96 10.07
CA LEU A 354 -16.05 4.69 10.79
C LEU A 354 -16.33 4.86 12.28
N ASP A 355 -15.71 5.86 12.91
CA ASP A 355 -15.92 6.17 14.33
C ASP A 355 -17.37 6.55 14.64
N TYR A 356 -17.99 7.33 13.76
CA TYR A 356 -19.39 7.67 13.86
C TYR A 356 -20.28 6.43 13.80
N MET A 357 -20.09 5.60 12.77
CA MET A 357 -20.88 4.39 12.58
C MET A 357 -20.68 3.37 13.73
N LYS A 358 -19.49 3.24 14.27
CA LYS A 358 -19.23 2.38 15.43
C LYS A 358 -19.97 2.85 16.69
N ARG A 359 -19.92 4.14 16.97
CA ARG A 359 -20.62 4.73 18.14
C ARG A 359 -22.13 4.74 18.00
N ASN A 360 -22.66 4.63 16.79
CA ASN A 360 -24.08 4.70 16.48
C ASN A 360 -24.55 3.46 15.68
N PRO A 361 -24.66 2.29 16.32
CA PRO A 361 -24.96 1.02 15.63
C PRO A 361 -26.33 0.99 14.94
N GLY A 362 -27.27 1.83 15.36
CA GLY A 362 -28.60 1.97 14.75
C GLY A 362 -28.65 2.78 13.47
N ILE A 363 -27.60 3.52 13.13
CA ILE A 363 -27.55 4.34 11.91
C ILE A 363 -27.23 3.44 10.68
N ALA A 364 -28.09 3.53 9.69
CA ALA A 364 -27.96 2.75 8.44
C ALA A 364 -27.04 3.44 7.42
N ILE A 365 -27.08 4.77 7.35
CA ILE A 365 -26.35 5.60 6.39
C ILE A 365 -25.94 6.93 7.03
N CYS A 366 -24.71 7.34 6.77
CA CYS A 366 -24.28 8.71 7.03
C CYS A 366 -23.53 9.28 5.82
N GLY A 367 -23.68 10.58 5.57
CA GLY A 367 -22.92 11.35 4.60
C GLY A 367 -22.23 12.52 5.26
N GLY A 368 -21.71 13.44 4.45
CA GLY A 368 -21.15 14.71 4.90
C GLY A 368 -21.14 15.74 3.79
N GLN A 369 -20.42 16.83 4.03
CA GLN A 369 -20.40 17.94 3.09
C GLN A 369 -19.33 17.73 2.01
N ILE A 370 -19.51 18.34 0.85
CA ILE A 370 -18.53 18.37 -0.24
C ILE A 370 -18.03 19.80 -0.46
N ALA A 371 -16.75 19.94 -0.80
CA ALA A 371 -16.17 21.17 -1.31
C ALA A 371 -15.95 21.02 -2.83
N MET A 372 -16.65 21.82 -3.61
CA MET A 372 -16.58 21.75 -5.08
C MET A 372 -15.37 22.52 -5.61
N PHE A 373 -14.61 21.94 -6.55
CA PHE A 373 -13.48 22.58 -7.20
C PHE A 373 -13.41 22.22 -8.71
N ARG A 374 -12.66 22.97 -9.50
CA ARG A 374 -12.45 22.66 -10.92
C ARG A 374 -11.05 22.15 -11.21
N THR A 375 -10.08 23.06 -11.23
CA THR A 375 -8.71 22.73 -11.63
C THR A 375 -7.78 22.57 -10.44
N VAL A 376 -7.97 23.42 -9.44
CA VAL A 376 -7.13 23.49 -8.23
C VAL A 376 -8.04 23.39 -7.02
N LYS A 377 -7.82 22.38 -6.16
CA LYS A 377 -8.67 22.12 -4.98
C LYS A 377 -8.66 23.24 -3.95
N GLU A 378 -7.62 24.06 -3.91
CA GLU A 378 -7.55 25.25 -3.07
C GLU A 378 -8.50 26.38 -3.51
N LYS A 379 -9.02 26.30 -4.74
CA LYS A 379 -10.02 27.25 -5.28
C LYS A 379 -11.41 26.64 -5.21
N VAL A 380 -11.97 26.62 -4.01
CA VAL A 380 -13.34 26.12 -3.75
C VAL A 380 -14.36 27.03 -4.41
N ILE A 381 -15.28 26.41 -5.17
CA ILE A 381 -16.39 27.10 -5.82
C ILE A 381 -17.58 27.21 -4.87
N ASN A 382 -17.88 26.12 -4.17
CA ASN A 382 -19.02 26.00 -3.28
C ASN A 382 -18.78 24.89 -2.25
N VAL A 383 -19.43 25.00 -1.10
CA VAL A 383 -19.50 23.95 -0.06
C VAL A 383 -20.96 23.67 0.22
N THR A 384 -21.34 22.40 0.26
CA THR A 384 -22.71 22.01 0.62
C THR A 384 -22.96 22.09 2.12
N HIS A 385 -24.24 22.21 2.51
CA HIS A 385 -24.69 22.24 3.90
C HIS A 385 -25.99 21.46 4.04
N HIS A 386 -25.91 20.12 3.97
CA HIS A 386 -27.07 19.27 4.24
C HIS A 386 -27.21 19.01 5.74
N PRO A 387 -28.36 19.32 6.35
CA PRO A 387 -28.67 18.93 7.73
C PRO A 387 -29.02 17.44 7.80
N ASP A 388 -29.07 16.92 9.00
CA ASP A 388 -29.69 15.62 9.29
C ASP A 388 -31.16 15.63 8.84
N ILE A 389 -31.69 14.47 8.48
CA ILE A 389 -33.08 14.38 8.06
C ILE A 389 -33.72 13.09 8.56
N SER A 390 -34.92 13.23 9.18
CA SER A 390 -35.80 12.12 9.50
C SER A 390 -36.83 11.87 8.40
N TRP A 391 -37.42 10.67 8.38
CA TRP A 391 -38.49 10.36 7.44
C TRP A 391 -39.70 11.27 7.60
N GLU A 392 -40.04 11.62 8.87
CA GLU A 392 -41.16 12.53 9.17
C GLU A 392 -40.96 13.94 8.60
N GLU A 393 -39.74 14.49 8.79
CA GLU A 393 -39.37 15.78 8.20
C GLU A 393 -39.35 15.72 6.67
N TYR A 394 -38.83 14.60 6.09
CA TYR A 394 -38.76 14.44 4.66
C TYR A 394 -40.16 14.44 4.01
N LYS A 395 -41.14 13.78 4.61
CA LYS A 395 -42.55 13.78 4.12
C LYS A 395 -43.12 15.19 4.00
N GLN A 396 -42.69 16.10 4.88
CA GLN A 396 -43.13 17.51 4.85
C GLN A 396 -42.34 18.33 3.83
N LYS A 397 -41.00 18.17 3.81
CA LYS A 397 -40.11 19.02 3.02
C LYS A 397 -39.97 18.58 1.56
N ARG A 398 -40.07 17.28 1.25
CA ARG A 398 -39.94 16.65 -0.08
C ARG A 398 -38.72 17.15 -0.85
N LEU A 399 -37.55 17.13 -0.19
CA LEU A 399 -36.29 17.62 -0.76
C LEU A 399 -35.84 16.77 -1.93
N HIS A 400 -35.37 17.38 -3.02
CA HIS A 400 -34.78 16.70 -4.16
C HIS A 400 -33.30 16.38 -4.00
N TRP A 401 -32.67 16.90 -2.98
CA TRP A 401 -31.29 16.65 -2.62
C TRP A 401 -31.10 16.86 -1.13
N PHE A 402 -30.74 15.87 -0.39
CA PHE A 402 -30.69 15.90 1.08
C PHE A 402 -29.47 15.19 1.67
N ILE A 403 -28.62 14.57 0.80
CA ILE A 403 -27.33 13.98 1.15
C ILE A 403 -26.42 14.03 -0.08
N ASN A 404 -25.12 14.08 0.11
CA ASN A 404 -24.15 14.01 -0.98
C ASN A 404 -23.77 12.56 -1.23
N HIS A 405 -24.28 11.93 -2.24
CA HIS A 405 -24.02 10.54 -2.60
C HIS A 405 -22.53 10.16 -2.65
N PRO A 406 -21.59 10.98 -3.21
CA PRO A 406 -20.16 10.63 -3.20
C PRO A 406 -19.54 10.60 -1.80
N THR A 407 -20.25 11.04 -0.76
CA THR A 407 -19.75 11.01 0.64
C THR A 407 -20.36 9.91 1.48
N VAL A 408 -21.30 9.12 0.99
CA VAL A 408 -22.06 8.19 1.82
C VAL A 408 -21.21 7.07 2.38
N CYS A 409 -21.51 6.71 3.62
CA CYS A 409 -21.05 5.53 4.32
C CYS A 409 -22.27 4.70 4.71
N TYR A 410 -22.30 3.46 4.28
CA TYR A 410 -23.42 2.54 4.48
C TYR A 410 -23.08 1.43 5.49
N ARG A 411 -24.14 0.91 6.17
CA ARG A 411 -24.13 -0.47 6.63
C ARG A 411 -24.63 -1.37 5.51
N LYS A 412 -23.82 -2.35 5.09
CA LYS A 412 -24.17 -3.29 4.01
C LYS A 412 -25.50 -3.98 4.28
N SER A 413 -25.70 -4.53 5.47
CA SER A 413 -26.93 -5.20 5.87
C SER A 413 -28.16 -4.29 5.68
N LYS A 414 -28.03 -3.01 5.99
CA LYS A 414 -29.10 -2.02 5.89
C LYS A 414 -29.40 -1.57 4.45
N VAL A 415 -28.38 -1.52 3.59
CA VAL A 415 -28.58 -1.30 2.14
C VAL A 415 -29.37 -2.48 1.53
N LEU A 416 -28.99 -3.71 1.90
CA LEU A 416 -29.66 -4.90 1.40
C LEU A 416 -31.12 -5.00 1.90
N GLU A 417 -31.37 -4.65 3.17
CA GLU A 417 -32.72 -4.57 3.75
C GLU A 417 -33.60 -3.55 3.00
N ALA A 418 -33.01 -2.42 2.57
CA ALA A 418 -33.70 -1.43 1.76
C ALA A 418 -33.83 -1.83 0.27
N GLY A 419 -33.28 -2.97 -0.16
CA GLY A 419 -33.42 -3.51 -1.52
C GLY A 419 -32.28 -3.16 -2.48
N ASN A 420 -31.14 -2.63 -2.00
CA ASN A 420 -29.96 -2.28 -2.81
C ASN A 420 -30.27 -1.27 -3.92
N TYR A 421 -29.31 -0.90 -4.77
CA TYR A 421 -29.54 -0.05 -5.94
C TYR A 421 -30.45 -0.74 -6.97
N ASP A 422 -31.38 0.01 -7.58
CA ASP A 422 -32.18 -0.55 -8.65
C ASP A 422 -31.33 -0.69 -9.94
N LYS A 423 -31.14 -1.94 -10.36
CA LYS A 423 -30.36 -2.31 -11.56
C LYS A 423 -30.94 -1.74 -12.88
N ASN A 424 -32.21 -1.36 -12.88
CA ASN A 424 -32.90 -0.86 -14.08
C ASN A 424 -32.76 0.65 -14.24
N LEU A 425 -32.32 1.37 -13.21
CA LEU A 425 -32.11 2.81 -13.28
C LEU A 425 -30.73 3.12 -13.90
N LYS A 426 -30.73 3.23 -15.23
CA LYS A 426 -29.53 3.65 -15.96
C LYS A 426 -29.42 5.17 -15.96
N HIS A 427 -28.58 5.75 -15.10
CA HIS A 427 -28.35 7.20 -15.00
C HIS A 427 -29.66 8.00 -14.82
N MET A 428 -30.54 7.52 -13.95
CA MET A 428 -31.84 8.10 -13.69
C MET A 428 -32.14 8.32 -12.21
N ALA A 429 -31.21 9.02 -11.51
CA ALA A 429 -31.33 9.32 -10.08
C ALA A 429 -31.36 8.03 -9.19
N GLU A 430 -30.58 7.04 -9.54
CA GLU A 430 -30.42 5.78 -8.82
C GLU A 430 -29.89 5.98 -7.39
N ASP A 431 -29.08 7.01 -7.18
CA ASP A 431 -28.59 7.49 -5.89
C ASP A 431 -29.74 8.00 -5.02
N PHE A 432 -30.49 8.95 -5.53
CA PHE A 432 -31.62 9.53 -4.84
C PHE A 432 -32.71 8.48 -4.52
N GLU A 433 -32.94 7.54 -5.40
CA GLU A 433 -33.95 6.48 -5.24
C GLU A 433 -33.56 5.55 -4.05
N LEU A 434 -32.32 5.08 -4.01
CA LEU A 434 -31.85 4.26 -2.89
C LEU A 434 -31.85 5.03 -1.57
N GLU A 435 -31.32 6.26 -1.55
CA GLU A 435 -31.24 7.11 -0.36
C GLU A 435 -32.64 7.38 0.21
N LEU A 436 -33.61 7.60 -0.66
CA LEU A 436 -35.01 7.81 -0.25
C LEU A 436 -35.64 6.52 0.33
N ARG A 437 -35.37 5.35 -0.27
CA ARG A 437 -35.81 4.06 0.31
C ARG A 437 -35.14 3.79 1.65
N MET A 438 -33.84 4.04 1.76
CA MET A 438 -33.12 3.89 3.04
C MET A 438 -33.69 4.83 4.12
N LEU A 439 -34.00 6.08 3.76
CA LEU A 439 -34.62 7.02 4.68
C LEU A 439 -36.01 6.54 5.13
N LYS A 440 -36.83 6.02 4.23
CA LYS A 440 -38.14 5.43 4.54
C LYS A 440 -38.00 4.19 5.44
N THR A 441 -37.09 3.29 5.11
CA THR A 441 -36.94 1.99 5.79
C THR A 441 -36.32 2.16 7.18
N HIS A 442 -35.32 3.04 7.33
CA HIS A 442 -34.54 3.18 8.57
C HIS A 442 -34.85 4.46 9.36
N GLY A 443 -35.71 5.32 8.84
CA GLY A 443 -36.25 6.48 9.54
C GLY A 443 -35.36 7.71 9.62
N PHE A 444 -34.05 7.60 9.39
CA PHE A 444 -33.12 8.69 9.61
C PHE A 444 -31.87 8.60 8.74
N ILE A 445 -31.39 9.75 8.23
CA ILE A 445 -30.10 9.92 7.59
C ILE A 445 -29.28 10.97 8.33
N LYS A 446 -28.04 10.62 8.65
CA LYS A 446 -27.07 11.52 9.26
C LYS A 446 -26.25 12.23 8.21
N ASN A 447 -26.20 13.54 8.28
CA ASN A 447 -25.25 14.37 7.53
C ASN A 447 -24.24 14.97 8.51
N LEU A 448 -22.99 14.48 8.46
CA LEU A 448 -21.89 15.01 9.26
C LEU A 448 -21.58 16.46 8.82
N PRO A 449 -21.26 17.37 9.74
CA PRO A 449 -20.98 18.76 9.37
C PRO A 449 -19.65 18.93 8.65
N ASN A 450 -18.80 17.90 8.68
CA ASN A 450 -17.46 17.90 8.08
C ASN A 450 -17.55 17.89 6.56
N VAL A 451 -16.70 18.67 5.89
CA VAL A 451 -16.36 18.41 4.50
C VAL A 451 -15.59 17.09 4.46
N LEU A 452 -16.08 16.12 3.71
CA LEU A 452 -15.50 14.77 3.60
C LEU A 452 -14.86 14.51 2.24
N LEU A 453 -15.15 15.37 1.26
CA LEU A 453 -14.77 15.15 -0.13
C LEU A 453 -14.53 16.48 -0.85
N TRP A 454 -13.47 16.50 -1.65
CA TRP A 454 -13.26 17.46 -2.71
C TRP A 454 -13.94 16.94 -3.97
N TYR A 455 -15.08 17.54 -4.33
CA TYR A 455 -15.88 17.18 -5.48
C TYR A 455 -15.38 17.90 -6.72
N ARG A 456 -14.91 17.16 -7.71
CA ARG A 456 -14.35 17.72 -8.95
C ARG A 456 -15.47 18.05 -9.93
N VAL A 457 -15.49 19.30 -10.41
CA VAL A 457 -16.42 19.75 -11.44
C VAL A 457 -15.71 19.83 -12.79
N HIS A 458 -16.08 18.98 -13.73
CA HIS A 458 -15.50 18.93 -15.08
C HIS A 458 -16.56 18.64 -16.18
N PRO A 459 -16.29 18.97 -17.46
CA PRO A 459 -17.27 18.87 -18.54
C PRO A 459 -17.80 17.46 -18.84
N GLU A 460 -17.03 16.44 -18.49
CA GLU A 460 -17.33 15.04 -18.82
C GLU A 460 -18.20 14.33 -17.75
N GLN A 461 -18.53 15.02 -16.66
CA GLN A 461 -19.40 14.48 -15.61
C GLN A 461 -20.82 14.25 -16.11
N VAL A 462 -21.44 13.19 -15.60
CA VAL A 462 -22.87 12.89 -15.88
C VAL A 462 -23.77 14.05 -15.44
N THR A 463 -23.49 14.65 -14.29
CA THR A 463 -24.28 15.75 -13.71
C THR A 463 -24.15 17.09 -14.46
N ASN A 464 -23.11 17.31 -15.24
CA ASN A 464 -22.91 18.57 -16.00
C ASN A 464 -23.50 18.56 -17.41
N GLY A 465 -24.23 17.52 -17.79
CA GLY A 465 -25.09 17.53 -18.97
C GLY A 465 -24.42 17.36 -20.32
N SER A 466 -23.11 17.10 -20.41
CA SER A 466 -22.48 16.84 -21.72
C SER A 466 -22.96 15.54 -22.37
N LYS A 467 -23.34 14.55 -21.55
CA LYS A 467 -23.98 13.29 -21.99
C LYS A 467 -25.54 13.35 -21.93
N THR A 468 -26.08 14.43 -21.38
CA THR A 468 -27.53 14.65 -21.22
C THR A 468 -27.95 15.99 -21.79
N LYS A 469 -27.30 16.43 -22.89
CA LYS A 469 -27.57 17.76 -23.54
C LYS A 469 -29.04 18.04 -23.71
N ASP A 470 -29.84 17.02 -24.01
CA ASP A 470 -31.29 17.13 -24.20
C ASP A 470 -32.09 17.12 -22.89
N LYS A 471 -31.47 16.76 -21.75
CA LYS A 471 -32.14 16.61 -20.45
C LYS A 471 -31.79 17.71 -19.44
N GLY A 472 -30.80 18.55 -19.76
CA GLY A 472 -30.31 19.62 -18.88
C GLY A 472 -29.47 19.10 -17.69
N GLY A 473 -28.98 20.01 -16.86
CA GLY A 473 -28.22 19.67 -15.62
C GLY A 473 -29.10 19.05 -14.53
N ALA A 474 -28.49 18.58 -13.45
CA ALA A 474 -29.16 17.85 -12.36
C ALA A 474 -30.34 18.58 -11.71
N HIS A 475 -30.44 19.88 -11.87
CA HIS A 475 -31.58 20.73 -11.41
C HIS A 475 -32.58 21.08 -12.51
N SER A 476 -32.50 20.47 -13.70
CA SER A 476 -33.46 20.71 -14.76
C SER A 476 -34.83 20.14 -14.40
N GLN A 477 -35.89 20.67 -15.05
CA GLN A 477 -37.26 20.19 -14.86
C GLN A 477 -37.40 18.70 -15.14
N TYR A 478 -36.60 18.15 -16.05
CA TYR A 478 -36.58 16.73 -16.37
C TYR A 478 -36.24 15.88 -15.13
N TRP A 479 -35.14 16.20 -14.45
CA TRP A 479 -34.70 15.48 -13.25
C TRP A 479 -35.59 15.73 -12.04
N ILE A 480 -36.11 16.95 -11.91
CA ILE A 480 -37.14 17.28 -10.90
C ILE A 480 -38.38 16.40 -11.06
N ASN A 481 -38.86 16.22 -12.27
CA ASN A 481 -40.04 15.39 -12.53
C ASN A 481 -39.77 13.91 -12.20
N ILE A 482 -38.61 13.37 -12.56
CA ILE A 482 -38.22 12.00 -12.20
C ILE A 482 -38.24 11.81 -10.68
N ARG A 483 -37.56 12.69 -9.93
CA ARG A 483 -37.53 12.63 -8.46
C ARG A 483 -38.91 12.80 -7.84
N ASN A 484 -39.73 13.68 -8.35
CA ASN A 484 -41.14 13.83 -7.90
C ASN A 484 -41.95 12.53 -8.09
N ASN A 485 -41.77 11.83 -9.20
CA ASN A 485 -42.43 10.54 -9.41
C ASN A 485 -41.96 9.49 -8.39
N MET A 486 -40.67 9.44 -8.09
CA MET A 486 -40.10 8.56 -7.04
C MET A 486 -40.64 8.92 -5.65
N ILE A 487 -40.70 10.21 -5.32
CA ILE A 487 -41.23 10.72 -4.04
C ILE A 487 -42.69 10.29 -3.89
N ASN A 488 -43.51 10.54 -4.91
CA ASN A 488 -44.94 10.21 -4.86
C ASN A 488 -45.16 8.70 -4.72
N LYS A 489 -44.37 7.86 -5.41
CA LYS A 489 -44.44 6.39 -5.30
C LYS A 489 -44.07 5.88 -3.91
N LEU A 490 -43.20 6.55 -3.18
CA LEU A 490 -42.72 6.12 -1.89
C LEU A 490 -43.50 6.73 -0.69
N ILE A 491 -44.07 7.92 -0.86
CA ILE A 491 -44.84 8.59 0.20
C ILE A 491 -46.31 8.14 0.19
N ASN A 492 -46.89 7.94 -0.98
CA ASN A 492 -48.26 7.42 -1.14
C ASN A 492 -48.26 5.89 -1.18
#